data_7697442448b1a7fa3a72c77f9099fed0
#
_entry.id   7697442448b1a7fa3a72c77f9099fed0
#
_cell.length_a   1.000
_cell.length_b   1.000
_cell.length_c   1.000
_cell.angle_alpha   90.00
_cell.angle_beta   90.00
_cell.angle_gamma   90.00
#
_symmetry.space_group_name_H-M   'P 1'
#
loop_
_entity.id
_entity.type
_entity.pdbx_description
1 polymer ?
#
loop_
_entity_poly.entity_id
_entity_poly.type
_entity_poly.pdbx_seq_one_letter_code
_entity_poly.pdbx_strand_id
1 'polypeptide(L)'
;MEKIIAFFKPPDPKQLAKQWQSNIRKEQRRIDANINEIKRECMKTTREIKTCLKRQDINSARVLAKEIAKARKTMESLYETKANYNSISMRLGESVGRL
;
A
#
# COMPACT_ATOMS: atom_id res chain seq x y z
N MET A 1 1.62 39.80 20.25
CA MET A 1 1.87 38.52 20.99
C MET A 1 0.76 37.50 20.84
N GLU A 2 -0.50 37.91 20.97
CA GLU A 2 -1.63 36.98 20.81
C GLU A 2 -1.67 36.26 19.46
N LYS A 3 -1.34 36.96 18.36
CA LYS A 3 -1.30 36.37 17.01
C LYS A 3 -0.19 35.32 16.87
N ILE A 4 0.93 35.51 17.56
CA ILE A 4 2.05 34.57 17.55
C ILE A 4 1.69 33.31 18.37
N ILE A 5 1.04 33.51 19.53
CA ILE A 5 0.58 32.41 20.38
C ILE A 5 -0.49 31.59 19.65
N ALA A 6 -1.42 32.23 18.96
CA ALA A 6 -2.44 31.55 18.16
C ALA A 6 -1.83 30.75 17.01
N PHE A 7 -0.73 31.27 16.42
CA PHE A 7 -0.01 30.57 15.33
C PHE A 7 0.67 29.29 15.82
N PHE A 8 1.18 29.29 17.06
CA PHE A 8 1.84 28.13 17.67
C PHE A 8 0.94 27.26 18.54
N LYS A 9 -0.35 27.57 18.57
CA LYS A 9 -1.31 26.77 19.30
C LYS A 9 -1.37 25.35 18.73
N PRO A 10 -1.16 24.30 19.55
CA PRO A 10 -1.24 22.93 19.06
C PRO A 10 -2.63 22.64 18.50
N PRO A 11 -2.74 21.88 17.38
CA PRO A 11 -4.03 21.50 16.85
C PRO A 11 -4.81 20.66 17.87
N ASP A 12 -6.14 20.74 17.80
CA ASP A 12 -7.02 19.91 18.60
C ASP A 12 -6.67 18.42 18.37
N PRO A 13 -6.37 17.65 19.42
CA PRO A 13 -6.03 16.24 19.27
C PRO A 13 -7.07 15.43 18.50
N LYS A 14 -8.33 15.76 18.63
CA LYS A 14 -9.42 15.10 17.93
C LYS A 14 -9.38 15.36 16.43
N GLN A 15 -9.13 16.60 16.04
CA GLN A 15 -8.97 16.96 14.63
C GLN A 15 -7.71 16.34 14.03
N LEU A 16 -6.61 16.34 14.78
CA LEU A 16 -5.35 15.75 14.34
C LEU A 16 -5.51 14.25 14.10
N ALA A 17 -6.19 13.53 15.00
CA ALA A 17 -6.47 12.10 14.82
C ALA A 17 -7.32 11.84 13.58
N LYS A 18 -8.33 12.68 13.32
CA LYS A 18 -9.16 12.58 12.12
C LYS A 18 -8.36 12.80 10.84
N GLN A 19 -7.43 13.77 10.86
CA GLN A 19 -6.52 14.02 9.74
C GLN A 19 -5.64 12.80 9.47
N TRP A 20 -5.08 12.20 10.52
CA TRP A 20 -4.25 11.00 10.40
C TRP A 20 -5.05 9.83 9.85
N GLN A 21 -6.28 9.62 10.32
CA GLN A 21 -7.16 8.59 9.78
C GLN A 21 -7.46 8.81 8.29
N SER A 22 -7.71 10.06 7.89
CA SER A 22 -7.92 10.41 6.48
C SER A 22 -6.68 10.12 5.64
N ASN A 23 -5.50 10.48 6.13
CA ASN A 23 -4.23 10.23 5.45
C ASN A 23 -3.96 8.72 5.32
N ILE A 24 -4.24 7.96 6.37
CA ILE A 24 -4.10 6.49 6.35
C ILE A 24 -5.01 5.88 5.30
N ARG A 25 -6.27 6.32 5.20
CA ARG A 25 -7.20 5.84 4.18
C ARG A 25 -6.71 6.13 2.76
N LYS A 26 -6.11 7.31 2.54
CA LYS A 26 -5.50 7.65 1.25
C LYS A 26 -4.35 6.72 0.91
N GLU A 27 -3.48 6.44 1.89
CA GLU A 27 -2.36 5.51 1.70
C GLU A 27 -2.84 4.08 1.45
N GLN A 28 -3.89 3.63 2.15
CA GLN A 28 -4.49 2.32 1.91
C GLN A 28 -5.03 2.20 0.48
N ARG A 29 -5.69 3.25 -0.03
CA ARG A 29 -6.17 3.27 -1.42
C ARG A 29 -5.02 3.23 -2.42
N ARG A 30 -3.92 3.94 -2.13
CA ARG A 30 -2.72 3.92 -2.95
C ARG A 30 -2.11 2.51 -2.99
N ILE A 31 -2.03 1.85 -1.84
CA ILE A 31 -1.53 0.48 -1.72
C ILE A 31 -2.42 -0.48 -2.52
N ASP A 32 -3.75 -0.37 -2.41
CA ASP A 32 -4.68 -1.18 -3.18
C ASP A 32 -4.48 -1.00 -4.68
N ALA A 33 -4.30 0.23 -5.14
CA ALA A 33 -4.02 0.53 -6.54
C ALA A 33 -2.70 -0.11 -6.99
N ASN A 34 -1.66 -0.03 -6.18
CA ASN A 34 -0.36 -0.65 -6.46
C ASN A 34 -0.46 -2.16 -6.54
N ILE A 35 -1.17 -2.79 -5.61
CA ILE A 35 -1.41 -4.24 -5.62
C ILE A 35 -2.13 -4.66 -6.90
N ASN A 36 -3.17 -3.94 -7.29
CA ASN A 36 -3.93 -4.24 -8.50
C ASN A 36 -3.07 -4.10 -9.75
N GLU A 37 -2.20 -3.10 -9.81
CA GLU A 37 -1.25 -2.92 -10.90
C GLU A 37 -0.28 -4.08 -10.99
N ILE A 38 0.30 -4.51 -9.87
CA ILE A 38 1.21 -5.66 -9.81
C ILE A 38 0.49 -6.93 -10.28
N LYS A 39 -0.76 -7.14 -9.87
CA LYS A 39 -1.56 -8.28 -10.32
C LYS A 39 -1.73 -8.29 -11.83
N ARG A 40 -2.03 -7.13 -12.44
CA ARG A 40 -2.16 -7.01 -13.89
C ARG A 40 -0.84 -7.32 -14.60
N GLU A 41 0.28 -6.80 -14.08
CA GLU A 41 1.60 -7.07 -14.63
C GLU A 41 1.95 -8.56 -14.52
N CYS A 42 1.62 -9.22 -13.42
CA CYS A 42 1.83 -10.66 -13.26
C CYS A 42 1.02 -11.48 -14.26
N MET A 43 -0.23 -11.09 -14.53
CA MET A 43 -1.07 -11.74 -15.53
C MET A 43 -0.47 -11.61 -16.93
N LYS A 44 0.03 -10.42 -17.26
CA LYS A 44 0.70 -10.15 -18.53
C LYS A 44 1.97 -11.00 -18.66
N THR A 45 2.81 -11.02 -17.63
CA THR A 45 4.05 -11.80 -17.61
C THR A 45 3.76 -13.30 -17.71
N THR A 46 2.68 -13.78 -17.09
CA THR A 46 2.26 -15.19 -17.21
C THR A 46 1.94 -15.54 -18.67
N ARG A 47 1.28 -14.64 -19.41
CA ARG A 47 1.02 -14.84 -20.83
C ARG A 47 2.30 -14.88 -21.66
N GLU A 48 3.26 -14.01 -21.32
CA GLU A 48 4.58 -14.00 -21.95
C GLU A 48 5.33 -15.31 -21.71
N ILE A 49 5.26 -15.87 -20.50
CA ILE A 49 5.84 -17.17 -20.17
C ILE A 49 5.27 -18.26 -21.07
N LYS A 50 3.94 -18.30 -21.22
CA LYS A 50 3.28 -19.27 -22.09
C LYS A 50 3.78 -19.14 -23.54
N THR A 51 3.97 -17.93 -24.02
CA THR A 51 4.50 -17.67 -25.35
C THR A 51 5.93 -18.18 -25.49
N CYS A 52 6.78 -17.92 -24.49
CA CYS A 52 8.17 -18.42 -24.48
C CYS A 52 8.20 -19.95 -24.49
N LEU A 53 7.36 -20.61 -23.71
CA LEU A 53 7.29 -22.07 -23.67
C LEU A 53 6.86 -22.66 -25.01
N LYS A 54 5.91 -22.03 -25.69
CA LYS A 54 5.50 -22.44 -27.04
C LYS A 54 6.65 -22.35 -28.05
N ARG A 55 7.54 -21.39 -27.88
CA ARG A 55 8.74 -21.21 -28.69
C ARG A 55 9.91 -22.05 -28.23
N GLN A 56 9.74 -22.84 -27.20
CA GLN A 56 10.80 -23.61 -26.54
C GLN A 56 11.93 -22.75 -25.99
N ASP A 57 11.63 -21.49 -25.69
CA ASP A 57 12.55 -20.54 -25.05
C ASP A 57 12.43 -20.63 -23.54
N ILE A 58 13.06 -21.66 -22.97
CA ILE A 58 12.98 -21.96 -21.55
C ILE A 58 13.75 -20.93 -20.72
N ASN A 59 14.85 -20.41 -21.24
CA ASN A 59 15.64 -19.41 -20.51
C ASN A 59 14.87 -18.13 -20.27
N SER A 60 14.19 -17.61 -21.29
CA SER A 60 13.34 -16.41 -21.15
C SER A 60 12.16 -16.68 -20.22
N ALA A 61 11.53 -17.84 -20.32
CA ALA A 61 10.44 -18.23 -19.40
C ALA A 61 10.90 -18.24 -17.95
N ARG A 62 12.12 -18.75 -17.68
CA ARG A 62 12.69 -18.78 -16.33
C ARG A 62 12.95 -17.38 -15.77
N VAL A 63 13.47 -16.47 -16.59
CA VAL A 63 13.71 -15.08 -16.20
C VAL A 63 12.37 -14.41 -15.83
N LEU A 64 11.35 -14.59 -16.66
CA LEU A 64 10.02 -14.02 -16.41
C LEU A 64 9.37 -14.62 -15.15
N ALA A 65 9.56 -15.91 -14.89
CA ALA A 65 9.07 -16.56 -13.68
C ALA A 65 9.72 -15.97 -12.42
N LYS A 66 11.00 -15.62 -12.46
CA LYS A 66 11.70 -14.95 -11.38
C LYS A 66 11.13 -13.54 -11.12
N GLU A 67 10.75 -12.83 -12.18
CA GLU A 67 10.08 -11.52 -12.06
C GLU A 67 8.74 -11.65 -11.33
N ILE A 68 7.95 -12.67 -11.64
CA ILE A 68 6.68 -12.94 -10.93
C ILE A 68 6.94 -13.24 -9.46
N ALA A 69 7.96 -14.03 -9.14
CA ALA A 69 8.32 -14.35 -7.76
C ALA A 69 8.67 -13.08 -6.97
N LYS A 70 9.42 -12.16 -7.56
CA LYS A 70 9.75 -10.86 -6.94
C LYS A 70 8.50 -10.01 -6.75
N ALA A 71 7.63 -9.98 -7.75
CA ALA A 71 6.37 -9.23 -7.68
C ALA A 71 5.46 -9.74 -6.56
N ARG A 72 5.40 -11.06 -6.35
CA ARG A 72 4.64 -11.67 -5.26
C ARG A 72 5.17 -11.26 -3.89
N LYS A 73 6.49 -11.19 -3.72
CA LYS A 73 7.10 -10.71 -2.48
C LYS A 73 6.75 -9.24 -2.22
N THR A 74 6.75 -8.42 -3.27
CA THR A 74 6.34 -7.03 -3.16
C THR A 74 4.88 -6.92 -2.74
N MET A 75 3.99 -7.74 -3.32
CA MET A 75 2.59 -7.77 -2.91
C MET A 75 2.41 -8.18 -1.44
N GLU A 76 3.13 -9.20 -0.98
CA GLU A 76 3.10 -9.62 0.43
C GLU A 76 3.48 -8.46 1.35
N SER A 77 4.53 -7.73 1.00
CA SER A 77 4.98 -6.56 1.75
C SER A 77 3.92 -5.46 1.77
N LEU A 78 3.24 -5.23 0.64
CA LEU A 78 2.16 -4.24 0.54
C LEU A 78 0.94 -4.65 1.36
N TYR A 79 0.57 -5.92 1.36
CA TYR A 79 -0.53 -6.44 2.20
C TYR A 79 -0.21 -6.28 3.69
N GLU A 80 1.03 -6.54 4.08
CA GLU A 80 1.49 -6.36 5.46
C GLU A 80 1.41 -4.89 5.87
N THR A 81 1.89 -3.98 5.02
CA THR A 81 1.80 -2.54 5.25
C THR A 81 0.34 -2.10 5.37
N LYS A 82 -0.53 -2.61 4.52
CA LYS A 82 -1.97 -2.33 4.57
C LYS A 82 -2.58 -2.77 5.90
N ALA A 83 -2.23 -3.97 6.36
CA ALA A 83 -2.69 -4.48 7.66
C ALA A 83 -2.21 -3.61 8.81
N ASN A 84 -0.96 -3.13 8.77
CA ASN A 84 -0.39 -2.23 9.76
C ASN A 84 -1.15 -0.89 9.78
N TYR A 85 -1.44 -0.32 8.62
CA TYR A 85 -2.24 0.90 8.53
C TYR A 85 -3.65 0.70 9.10
N ASN A 86 -4.26 -0.44 8.83
CA ASN A 86 -5.58 -0.77 9.37
C ASN A 86 -5.56 -0.81 10.90
N SER A 87 -4.53 -1.43 11.50
CA SER A 87 -4.33 -1.48 12.95
C SER A 87 -4.16 -0.09 13.55
N ILE A 88 -3.34 0.76 12.91
CA ILE A 88 -3.13 2.14 13.35
C ILE A 88 -4.44 2.92 13.28
N SER A 89 -5.19 2.78 12.19
CA SER A 89 -6.48 3.45 12.01
C SER A 89 -7.48 3.07 13.10
N MET A 90 -7.53 1.79 13.46
CA MET A 90 -8.39 1.30 14.54
C MET A 90 -8.00 1.90 15.89
N ARG A 91 -6.70 1.95 16.21
CA ARG A 91 -6.20 2.56 17.43
C ARG A 91 -6.52 4.05 17.50
N LEU A 92 -6.38 4.75 16.39
CA LEU A 92 -6.75 6.17 16.31
C LEU A 92 -8.25 6.36 16.54
N GLY A 93 -9.08 5.48 15.98
CA GLY A 93 -10.53 5.51 16.18
C GLY A 93 -10.90 5.33 17.66
N GLU A 94 -10.26 4.39 18.35
CA GLU A 94 -10.44 4.18 19.78
C GLU A 94 -10.01 5.41 20.59
N SER A 95 -8.87 6.00 20.25
CA SER A 95 -8.36 7.20 20.91
C SER A 95 -9.32 8.37 20.75
N VAL A 96 -9.88 8.57 19.55
CA VAL A 96 -10.88 9.62 19.29
C VAL A 96 -12.14 9.38 20.11
N GLY A 97 -12.57 8.12 20.26
CA GLY A 97 -13.74 7.76 21.06
C GLY A 97 -13.57 8.06 22.54
N ARG A 98 -12.34 8.09 23.05
CA ARG A 98 -12.03 8.40 24.47
C ARG A 98 -11.90 9.90 24.73
N LEU A 99 -11.73 10.70 23.70
CA LEU A 99 -11.62 12.15 23.84
C LEU A 99 -12.99 12.82 23.89
#